data_8faf40db28c91c632b9267cdf8c6f129
#
_entry.id   8faf40db28c91c632b9267cdf8c6f129
#
_cell.length_a   1.000
_cell.length_b   1.000
_cell.length_c   1.000
_cell.angle_alpha   90.00
_cell.angle_beta   90.00
_cell.angle_gamma   90.00
#
_symmetry.space_group_name_H-M   'P 1'
#
loop_
_entity.id
_entity.type
_entity.pdbx_description
1 polymer ?
#
loop_
_entity_poly.entity_id
_entity_poly.type
_entity_poly.pdbx_seq_one_letter_code
_entity_poly.pdbx_strand_id
1 'polypeptide(L)'
;GCIHQKTTAAHQLALSVVFESGVQHIGDAPENIEYNIAREFLKTVPAAWDDTRCLEAVPDEYVSIVRCKGNEWYFASLTHDARTVSVPLSFLSSGERYNAYIYKDGECPSEIQFEWKENLTSKDTVSIDLLKHGGTAVLFSTSLQLPKPILMKYEAEADGNTIPFGVPVKTDTDSLCSGGKYVASIGNGRSITFNDVKVPESGTYAMTVYYMSDSPCTAYVKMNGNMDS
;
A
#
# COMPACT_ATOMS: atom_id res chain seq x y z
N GLY A 1 0.88 4.77 21.07
CA GLY A 1 -0.53 4.36 21.10
C GLY A 1 -0.93 3.98 19.70
N CYS A 2 -1.49 2.80 19.51
CA CYS A 2 -2.03 2.40 18.20
C CYS A 2 -3.16 3.36 17.86
N ILE A 3 -2.94 4.24 16.89
CA ILE A 3 -4.02 4.97 16.27
C ILE A 3 -4.75 3.92 15.42
N HIS A 4 -5.93 3.51 15.85
CA HIS A 4 -6.83 2.73 15.01
C HIS A 4 -7.24 3.62 13.83
N GLN A 5 -6.51 3.52 12.73
CA GLN A 5 -6.90 4.18 11.49
C GLN A 5 -8.18 3.51 11.02
N LYS A 6 -9.23 4.33 10.83
CA LYS A 6 -10.52 3.85 10.31
C LYS A 6 -10.48 3.59 8.80
N THR A 7 -9.42 4.05 8.13
CA THR A 7 -9.22 3.97 6.68
C THR A 7 -7.97 3.17 6.37
N THR A 8 -7.88 2.67 5.14
CA THR A 8 -6.72 1.89 4.71
C THR A 8 -5.48 2.76 4.49
N ALA A 9 -4.31 2.13 4.42
CA ALA A 9 -3.07 2.81 4.08
C ALA A 9 -3.10 3.41 2.67
N ALA A 10 -3.71 2.71 1.70
CA ALA A 10 -3.89 3.23 0.35
C ALA A 10 -4.87 4.41 0.28
N HIS A 11 -5.91 4.43 1.15
CA HIS A 11 -6.77 5.60 1.32
C HIS A 11 -5.95 6.81 1.78
N GLN A 12 -5.09 6.65 2.79
CA GLN A 12 -4.23 7.73 3.28
C GLN A 12 -3.29 8.26 2.18
N LEU A 13 -2.73 7.35 1.37
CA LEU A 13 -1.92 7.75 0.21
C LEU A 13 -2.74 8.55 -0.80
N ALA A 14 -3.96 8.11 -1.10
CA ALA A 14 -4.84 8.76 -2.07
C ALA A 14 -5.21 10.20 -1.68
N LEU A 15 -5.23 10.54 -0.38
CA LEU A 15 -5.47 11.90 0.10
C LEU A 15 -4.47 12.90 -0.47
N SER A 16 -3.24 12.48 -0.75
CA SER A 16 -2.20 13.34 -1.34
C SER A 16 -2.57 13.87 -2.73
N VAL A 17 -3.48 13.19 -3.43
CA VAL A 17 -4.00 13.60 -4.74
C VAL A 17 -5.40 14.20 -4.61
N VAL A 18 -6.27 13.65 -3.74
CA VAL A 18 -7.66 14.11 -3.60
C VAL A 18 -7.71 15.52 -3.01
N PHE A 19 -6.93 15.79 -1.97
CA PHE A 19 -6.89 17.12 -1.37
C PHE A 19 -5.90 18.01 -2.11
N GLU A 20 -6.37 19.23 -2.42
CA GLU A 20 -5.53 20.29 -2.93
C GLU A 20 -4.96 21.11 -1.78
N SER A 21 -3.64 21.15 -1.70
CA SER A 21 -2.94 21.94 -0.71
C SER A 21 -1.59 22.38 -1.25
N GLY A 22 -1.28 23.67 -1.14
CA GLY A 22 0.05 24.19 -1.48
C GLY A 22 1.17 23.69 -0.55
N VAL A 23 0.80 23.09 0.58
CA VAL A 23 1.70 22.41 1.52
C VAL A 23 1.03 21.10 1.93
N GLN A 24 1.66 20.01 1.58
CA GLN A 24 1.20 18.68 1.97
C GLN A 24 1.98 18.19 3.19
N HIS A 25 1.27 17.82 4.25
CA HIS A 25 1.85 17.20 5.43
C HIS A 25 1.51 15.73 5.45
N ILE A 26 2.55 14.92 5.56
CA ILE A 26 2.41 13.47 5.77
C ILE A 26 2.64 13.23 7.25
N GLY A 27 1.62 12.74 7.93
CA GLY A 27 1.63 12.51 9.38
C GLY A 27 2.35 11.24 9.79
N ASP A 28 3.59 11.05 9.33
CA ASP A 28 4.39 9.87 9.65
C ASP A 28 5.85 10.26 9.93
N ALA A 29 6.59 9.37 10.60
CA ALA A 29 8.01 9.56 10.81
C ALA A 29 8.80 9.39 9.50
N PRO A 30 9.85 10.19 9.26
CA PRO A 30 10.66 10.09 8.05
C PRO A 30 11.19 8.69 7.78
N GLU A 31 11.56 7.97 8.83
CA GLU A 31 12.07 6.59 8.78
C GLU A 31 11.03 5.62 8.21
N ASN A 32 9.75 5.82 8.55
CA ASN A 32 8.66 4.99 8.03
C ASN A 32 8.41 5.27 6.55
N ILE A 33 8.59 6.51 6.11
CA ILE A 33 8.42 6.91 4.71
C ILE A 33 9.59 6.41 3.88
N GLU A 34 10.80 6.40 4.41
CA GLU A 34 12.02 6.00 3.69
C GLU A 34 11.91 4.58 3.12
N TYR A 35 11.25 3.68 3.84
CA TYR A 35 11.07 2.27 3.45
C TYR A 35 9.65 1.96 2.97
N ASN A 36 8.79 2.98 2.83
CA ASN A 36 7.43 2.78 2.37
C ASN A 36 7.38 2.49 0.86
N ILE A 37 6.56 1.52 0.47
CA ILE A 37 6.34 1.16 -0.95
C ILE A 37 5.91 2.38 -1.80
N ALA A 38 5.19 3.32 -1.20
CA ALA A 38 4.67 4.52 -1.87
C ALA A 38 5.67 5.70 -1.88
N ARG A 39 6.88 5.53 -1.32
CA ARG A 39 7.88 6.60 -1.22
C ARG A 39 8.15 7.30 -2.56
N GLU A 40 8.36 6.51 -3.60
CA GLU A 40 8.70 7.07 -4.91
C GLU A 40 7.50 7.79 -5.54
N PHE A 41 6.28 7.29 -5.31
CA PHE A 41 5.06 8.01 -5.68
C PHE A 41 4.96 9.36 -4.95
N LEU A 42 5.12 9.38 -3.64
CA LEU A 42 5.03 10.59 -2.82
C LEU A 42 6.02 11.67 -3.25
N LYS A 43 7.21 11.30 -3.73
CA LYS A 43 8.18 12.23 -4.29
C LYS A 43 7.73 12.90 -5.59
N THR A 44 6.80 12.30 -6.32
CA THR A 44 6.31 12.83 -7.59
C THR A 44 5.09 13.72 -7.43
N VAL A 45 4.34 13.58 -6.31
CA VAL A 45 3.10 14.33 -6.09
C VAL A 45 3.40 15.83 -5.99
N PRO A 46 2.86 16.66 -6.90
CA PRO A 46 3.12 18.08 -6.89
C PRO A 46 2.27 18.82 -5.85
N ALA A 47 2.73 19.98 -5.40
CA ALA A 47 1.96 20.86 -4.51
C ALA A 47 0.89 21.68 -5.25
N ALA A 48 0.98 21.80 -6.57
CA ALA A 48 0.03 22.55 -7.39
C ALA A 48 -0.21 21.83 -8.73
N TRP A 49 -1.45 21.84 -9.17
CA TRP A 49 -1.94 21.11 -10.32
C TRP A 49 -2.25 22.06 -11.49
N ASP A 50 -2.09 21.58 -12.71
CA ASP A 50 -2.39 22.33 -13.94
C ASP A 50 -3.84 22.08 -14.38
N ASP A 51 -4.39 20.89 -14.12
CA ASP A 51 -5.77 20.50 -14.41
C ASP A 51 -6.31 19.55 -13.35
N THR A 52 -7.61 19.64 -13.09
CA THR A 52 -8.32 18.76 -12.16
C THR A 52 -9.69 18.42 -12.73
N ARG A 53 -9.99 17.11 -12.77
CA ARG A 53 -11.29 16.59 -13.24
C ARG A 53 -11.85 15.61 -12.22
N CYS A 54 -13.10 15.83 -11.83
CA CYS A 54 -13.86 14.83 -11.09
C CYS A 54 -14.45 13.84 -12.10
N LEU A 55 -14.10 12.56 -11.98
CA LEU A 55 -14.66 11.52 -12.84
C LEU A 55 -16.01 11.05 -12.30
N GLU A 56 -16.09 10.84 -11.00
CA GLU A 56 -17.30 10.45 -10.28
C GLU A 56 -17.23 10.91 -8.83
N ALA A 57 -18.35 11.26 -8.26
CA ALA A 57 -18.46 11.55 -6.83
C ALA A 57 -19.91 11.40 -6.34
N VAL A 58 -20.07 10.76 -5.20
CA VAL A 58 -21.29 10.75 -4.42
C VAL A 58 -20.91 11.12 -2.98
N PRO A 59 -21.46 12.22 -2.43
CA PRO A 59 -21.17 12.62 -1.06
C PRO A 59 -21.38 11.46 -0.08
N ASP A 60 -20.46 11.33 0.88
CA ASP A 60 -20.42 10.28 1.90
C ASP A 60 -20.19 8.84 1.38
N GLU A 61 -20.15 8.62 0.08
CA GLU A 61 -19.95 7.30 -0.50
C GLU A 61 -18.57 7.14 -1.16
N TYR A 62 -18.27 7.95 -2.18
CA TYR A 62 -17.00 7.85 -2.90
C TYR A 62 -16.65 9.10 -3.71
N VAL A 63 -15.39 9.20 -4.06
CA VAL A 63 -14.87 10.19 -5.00
C VAL A 63 -13.75 9.60 -5.84
N SER A 64 -13.75 9.93 -7.14
CA SER A 64 -12.67 9.59 -8.07
C SER A 64 -12.25 10.85 -8.83
N ILE A 65 -10.99 11.23 -8.70
CA ILE A 65 -10.43 12.46 -9.27
C ILE A 65 -9.21 12.12 -10.11
N VAL A 66 -9.03 12.84 -11.22
CA VAL A 66 -7.77 12.90 -11.95
C VAL A 66 -7.21 14.32 -11.92
N ARG A 67 -5.91 14.41 -11.78
CA ARG A 67 -5.17 15.67 -11.78
C ARG A 67 -3.97 15.59 -12.72
N CYS A 68 -3.61 16.70 -13.33
CA CYS A 68 -2.49 16.78 -14.25
C CYS A 68 -1.42 17.73 -13.75
N LYS A 69 -0.16 17.36 -13.93
CA LYS A 69 0.98 18.27 -13.80
C LYS A 69 1.97 18.02 -14.93
N GLY A 70 2.10 19.02 -15.83
CA GLY A 70 2.87 18.82 -17.06
C GLY A 70 2.26 17.70 -17.89
N ASN A 71 3.04 16.64 -18.16
CA ASN A 71 2.60 15.47 -18.89
C ASN A 71 2.18 14.28 -18.00
N GLU A 72 2.25 14.46 -16.69
CA GLU A 72 1.94 13.42 -15.73
C GLU A 72 0.49 13.53 -15.28
N TRP A 73 -0.20 12.39 -15.20
CA TRP A 73 -1.55 12.31 -14.70
C TRP A 73 -1.61 11.49 -13.42
N TYR A 74 -2.34 12.00 -12.46
CA TYR A 74 -2.54 11.37 -11.15
C TYR A 74 -4.02 11.08 -10.99
N PHE A 75 -4.36 9.82 -10.77
CA PHE A 75 -5.71 9.41 -10.40
C PHE A 75 -5.72 9.03 -8.94
N ALA A 76 -6.77 9.39 -8.23
CA ALA A 76 -7.05 8.88 -6.90
C ALA A 76 -8.54 8.63 -6.72
N SER A 77 -8.85 7.58 -5.96
CA SER A 77 -10.19 7.26 -5.55
C SER A 77 -10.24 6.91 -4.07
N LEU A 78 -11.28 7.38 -3.40
CA LEU A 78 -11.64 7.06 -2.02
C LEU A 78 -13.04 6.46 -2.01
N THR A 79 -13.28 5.53 -1.10
CA THR A 79 -14.60 4.91 -0.93
C THR A 79 -14.97 4.66 0.52
N HIS A 80 -16.27 4.72 0.83
CA HIS A 80 -16.81 4.30 2.11
C HIS A 80 -16.97 2.78 2.16
N ASP A 81 -17.64 2.20 1.16
CA ASP A 81 -17.86 0.76 1.07
C ASP A 81 -16.94 0.12 0.03
N ALA A 82 -16.67 -1.19 0.18
CA ALA A 82 -15.85 -1.93 -0.77
C ALA A 82 -16.50 -1.90 -2.17
N ARG A 83 -15.68 -1.58 -3.19
CA ARG A 83 -16.13 -1.51 -4.58
C ARG A 83 -15.00 -1.72 -5.56
N THR A 84 -15.35 -2.06 -6.79
CA THR A 84 -14.43 -1.95 -7.93
C THR A 84 -14.64 -0.61 -8.62
N VAL A 85 -13.60 0.19 -8.74
CA VAL A 85 -13.61 1.41 -9.55
C VAL A 85 -13.13 1.11 -10.96
N SER A 86 -13.89 1.53 -11.97
CA SER A 86 -13.53 1.41 -13.38
C SER A 86 -13.13 2.77 -13.91
N VAL A 87 -11.87 2.93 -14.28
CA VAL A 87 -11.26 4.21 -14.67
C VAL A 87 -11.05 4.26 -16.18
N PRO A 88 -11.94 4.93 -16.94
CA PRO A 88 -11.69 5.18 -18.35
C PRO A 88 -10.54 6.18 -18.50
N LEU A 89 -9.56 5.86 -19.32
CA LEU A 89 -8.34 6.66 -19.48
C LEU A 89 -8.48 7.78 -20.53
N SER A 90 -9.70 8.17 -20.87
CA SER A 90 -9.99 9.22 -21.88
C SER A 90 -9.42 10.61 -21.53
N PHE A 91 -8.96 10.81 -20.30
CA PHE A 91 -8.24 12.02 -19.90
C PHE A 91 -6.77 12.05 -20.37
N LEU A 92 -6.19 10.92 -20.73
CA LEU A 92 -4.83 10.83 -21.25
C LEU A 92 -4.76 11.40 -22.68
N SER A 93 -3.60 11.92 -23.05
CA SER A 93 -3.36 12.48 -24.38
C SER A 93 -3.50 11.41 -25.47
N SER A 94 -4.24 11.75 -26.53
CA SER A 94 -4.43 10.84 -27.64
C SER A 94 -3.12 10.62 -28.41
N GLY A 95 -2.84 9.36 -28.73
CA GLY A 95 -1.63 8.98 -29.47
C GLY A 95 -0.41 8.69 -28.58
N GLU A 96 -0.46 9.04 -27.32
CA GLU A 96 0.60 8.76 -26.35
C GLU A 96 0.40 7.40 -25.69
N ARG A 97 1.51 6.83 -25.17
CA ARG A 97 1.52 5.61 -24.37
C ARG A 97 2.04 5.92 -22.98
N TYR A 98 1.30 5.44 -21.99
CA TYR A 98 1.57 5.70 -20.58
C TYR A 98 1.91 4.41 -19.86
N ASN A 99 2.80 4.52 -18.89
CA ASN A 99 2.95 3.52 -17.85
C ASN A 99 2.12 3.94 -16.62
N ALA A 100 1.41 3.00 -16.02
CA ALA A 100 0.64 3.23 -14.81
C ALA A 100 1.33 2.56 -13.62
N TYR A 101 1.55 3.34 -12.57
CA TYR A 101 2.06 2.92 -11.27
C TYR A 101 0.91 3.00 -10.28
N ILE A 102 0.33 1.86 -9.94
CA ILE A 102 -0.92 1.73 -9.20
C ILE A 102 -0.60 1.31 -7.77
N TYR A 103 -0.97 2.14 -6.82
CA TYR A 103 -0.92 1.88 -5.38
C TYR A 103 -2.34 1.75 -4.89
N LYS A 104 -2.72 0.56 -4.45
CA LYS A 104 -4.10 0.22 -4.08
C LYS A 104 -4.15 -0.53 -2.76
N ASP A 105 -5.36 -0.74 -2.25
CA ASP A 105 -5.58 -1.57 -1.09
C ASP A 105 -5.01 -2.97 -1.31
N GLY A 106 -4.33 -3.48 -0.29
CA GLY A 106 -3.85 -4.85 -0.24
C GLY A 106 -4.90 -5.81 0.35
N GLU A 107 -4.43 -6.93 0.89
CA GLU A 107 -5.31 -7.93 1.50
C GLU A 107 -5.85 -7.50 2.86
N CYS A 108 -5.16 -6.55 3.53
CA CYS A 108 -5.59 -5.98 4.79
C CYS A 108 -5.46 -4.43 4.77
N PRO A 109 -6.16 -3.72 5.68
CA PRO A 109 -6.19 -2.25 5.66
C PRO A 109 -4.83 -1.56 5.79
N SER A 110 -3.87 -2.20 6.45
CA SER A 110 -2.52 -1.64 6.64
C SER A 110 -1.57 -1.86 5.46
N GLU A 111 -1.98 -2.66 4.47
CA GLU A 111 -1.15 -3.02 3.33
C GLU A 111 -1.46 -2.16 2.12
N ILE A 112 -0.41 -1.67 1.45
CA ILE A 112 -0.50 -1.10 0.10
C ILE A 112 0.03 -2.14 -0.87
N GLN A 113 -0.78 -2.52 -1.85
CA GLN A 113 -0.37 -3.34 -2.97
C GLN A 113 0.07 -2.47 -4.13
N PHE A 114 1.18 -2.84 -4.76
CA PHE A 114 1.69 -2.19 -5.96
C PHE A 114 1.41 -3.03 -7.20
N GLU A 115 0.86 -2.40 -8.23
CA GLU A 115 0.66 -2.99 -9.56
C GLU A 115 1.20 -2.03 -10.61
N TRP A 116 1.74 -2.57 -11.67
CA TRP A 116 2.29 -1.80 -12.76
C TRP A 116 1.74 -2.28 -14.11
N LYS A 117 1.36 -1.33 -14.96
CA LYS A 117 0.88 -1.59 -16.32
C LYS A 117 1.61 -0.71 -17.31
N GLU A 118 1.91 -1.28 -18.48
CA GLU A 118 2.60 -0.58 -19.55
C GLU A 118 1.73 -0.34 -20.75
N ASN A 119 2.16 0.62 -21.56
CA ASN A 119 1.60 0.87 -22.90
C ASN A 119 0.10 1.20 -22.90
N LEU A 120 -0.42 1.77 -21.82
CA LEU A 120 -1.79 2.23 -21.75
C LEU A 120 -2.01 3.45 -22.63
N THR A 121 -3.21 3.58 -23.18
CA THR A 121 -3.64 4.66 -24.06
C THR A 121 -4.93 5.28 -23.56
N SER A 122 -5.34 6.41 -24.14
CA SER A 122 -6.62 7.05 -23.83
C SER A 122 -7.87 6.20 -24.16
N LYS A 123 -7.71 5.05 -24.82
CA LYS A 123 -8.80 4.14 -25.15
C LYS A 123 -8.98 3.01 -24.14
N ASP A 124 -8.04 2.87 -23.24
CA ASP A 124 -8.04 1.80 -22.24
C ASP A 124 -8.87 2.17 -21.01
N THR A 125 -9.17 1.15 -20.23
CA THR A 125 -9.84 1.27 -18.94
C THR A 125 -9.07 0.43 -17.94
N VAL A 126 -8.85 0.97 -16.73
CA VAL A 126 -8.22 0.27 -15.62
C VAL A 126 -9.26 0.01 -14.55
N SER A 127 -9.37 -1.24 -14.08
CA SER A 127 -10.24 -1.61 -12.96
C SER A 127 -9.40 -1.87 -11.72
N ILE A 128 -9.84 -1.33 -10.58
CA ILE A 128 -9.14 -1.39 -9.30
C ILE A 128 -10.15 -1.73 -8.20
N ASP A 129 -9.88 -2.79 -7.45
CA ASP A 129 -10.68 -3.17 -6.30
C ASP A 129 -10.24 -2.38 -5.07
N LEU A 130 -11.21 -1.82 -4.35
CA LEU A 130 -11.03 -1.05 -3.14
C LEU A 130 -11.72 -1.76 -1.98
N LEU A 131 -11.05 -1.78 -0.83
CA LEU A 131 -11.64 -2.26 0.42
C LEU A 131 -12.64 -1.26 0.98
N LYS A 132 -13.38 -1.67 1.99
CA LYS A 132 -14.19 -0.75 2.80
C LYS A 132 -13.28 0.31 3.44
N HIS A 133 -13.68 1.58 3.35
CA HIS A 133 -12.88 2.75 3.75
C HIS A 133 -11.52 2.80 3.05
N GLY A 134 -11.47 2.21 1.87
CA GLY A 134 -10.28 2.05 1.06
C GLY A 134 -10.00 3.18 0.09
N GLY A 135 -8.92 3.00 -0.68
CA GLY A 135 -8.55 3.95 -1.71
C GLY A 135 -7.44 3.44 -2.63
N THR A 136 -7.14 4.26 -3.61
CA THR A 136 -6.04 4.01 -4.55
C THR A 136 -5.46 5.33 -5.04
N ALA A 137 -4.16 5.32 -5.32
CA ALA A 137 -3.46 6.38 -6.00
C ALA A 137 -2.69 5.81 -7.19
N VAL A 138 -2.79 6.46 -8.35
CA VAL A 138 -2.16 6.01 -9.59
C VAL A 138 -1.43 7.16 -10.24
N LEU A 139 -0.21 6.92 -10.68
CA LEU A 139 0.54 7.81 -11.56
C LEU A 139 0.55 7.22 -12.96
N PHE A 140 0.11 8.00 -13.94
CA PHE A 140 0.28 7.71 -15.37
C PHE A 140 1.37 8.62 -15.93
N SER A 141 2.41 8.02 -16.49
CA SER A 141 3.56 8.74 -17.02
C SER A 141 4.01 8.20 -18.37
N THR A 142 4.46 9.10 -19.23
CA THR A 142 5.10 8.74 -20.52
C THR A 142 6.61 8.63 -20.38
N SER A 143 7.20 9.23 -19.36
CA SER A 143 8.66 9.43 -19.25
C SER A 143 9.26 8.93 -17.94
N LEU A 144 8.54 9.00 -16.82
CA LEU A 144 9.04 8.57 -15.52
C LEU A 144 9.21 7.05 -15.48
N GLN A 145 10.33 6.64 -14.91
CA GLN A 145 10.65 5.25 -14.62
C GLN A 145 10.78 5.12 -13.10
N LEU A 146 9.65 4.87 -12.42
CA LEU A 146 9.70 4.60 -10.98
C LEU A 146 10.29 3.21 -10.73
N PRO A 147 11.11 3.05 -9.70
CA PRO A 147 11.56 1.74 -9.27
C PRO A 147 10.35 0.84 -8.97
N LYS A 148 10.40 -0.38 -9.49
CA LYS A 148 9.38 -1.39 -9.14
C LYS A 148 9.81 -2.02 -7.83
N PRO A 149 9.00 -1.90 -6.77
CA PRO A 149 9.34 -2.52 -5.50
C PRO A 149 9.34 -4.05 -5.64
N ILE A 150 10.40 -4.68 -5.17
CA ILE A 150 10.44 -6.13 -5.00
C ILE A 150 9.82 -6.40 -3.63
N LEU A 151 8.58 -6.85 -3.63
CA LEU A 151 7.85 -7.19 -2.43
C LEU A 151 7.91 -8.70 -2.21
N MET A 152 8.37 -9.10 -1.04
CA MET A 152 8.32 -10.47 -0.56
C MET A 152 7.49 -10.50 0.71
N LYS A 153 6.49 -11.35 0.74
CA LYS A 153 5.57 -11.49 1.85
C LYS A 153 5.73 -12.89 2.45
N TYR A 154 5.83 -12.94 3.75
CA TYR A 154 5.95 -14.18 4.50
C TYR A 154 4.93 -14.16 5.63
N GLU A 155 3.96 -15.05 5.55
CA GLU A 155 2.94 -15.19 6.60
C GLU A 155 3.50 -15.99 7.77
N ALA A 156 3.25 -15.49 8.99
CA ALA A 156 3.78 -16.10 10.21
C ALA A 156 3.22 -17.51 10.45
N GLU A 157 1.98 -17.75 10.02
CA GLU A 157 1.26 -19.01 10.15
C GLU A 157 1.48 -19.99 9.01
N ALA A 158 2.34 -19.68 8.04
CA ALA A 158 2.63 -20.57 6.93
C ALA A 158 3.20 -21.93 7.39
N ASP A 159 2.75 -22.99 6.75
CA ASP A 159 3.11 -24.39 7.13
C ASP A 159 4.62 -24.66 7.18
N GLY A 160 5.42 -23.90 6.44
CA GLY A 160 6.89 -24.01 6.43
C GLY A 160 7.58 -23.44 7.66
N ASN A 161 6.88 -22.66 8.48
CA ASN A 161 7.46 -21.96 9.62
C ASN A 161 7.50 -22.83 10.89
N THR A 162 8.42 -22.52 11.79
CA THR A 162 8.47 -23.14 13.10
C THR A 162 7.73 -22.28 14.12
N ILE A 163 6.54 -22.74 14.52
CA ILE A 163 5.71 -22.12 15.55
C ILE A 163 5.87 -22.92 16.84
N PRO A 164 6.17 -22.30 18.02
CA PRO A 164 6.37 -23.01 19.27
C PRO A 164 5.12 -23.80 19.70
N PHE A 165 5.33 -24.93 20.34
CA PHE A 165 4.23 -25.72 20.89
C PHE A 165 3.35 -24.88 21.85
N GLY A 166 2.03 -24.97 21.68
CA GLY A 166 1.05 -24.24 22.48
C GLY A 166 0.85 -22.76 22.08
N VAL A 167 1.45 -22.32 20.98
CA VAL A 167 1.15 -21.02 20.35
C VAL A 167 0.08 -21.24 19.30
N PRO A 168 -1.14 -20.67 19.46
CA PRO A 168 -2.22 -20.94 18.54
C PRO A 168 -2.12 -20.10 17.25
N VAL A 169 -2.49 -20.70 16.13
CA VAL A 169 -2.88 -20.00 14.92
C VAL A 169 -4.38 -19.76 14.98
N LYS A 170 -4.81 -18.53 14.80
CA LYS A 170 -6.21 -18.12 14.87
C LYS A 170 -6.67 -17.57 13.52
N THR A 171 -7.96 -17.74 13.23
CA THR A 171 -8.62 -17.08 12.10
C THR A 171 -8.93 -15.64 12.47
N ASP A 172 -8.63 -14.72 11.57
CA ASP A 172 -9.00 -13.32 11.68
C ASP A 172 -10.47 -13.16 11.22
N THR A 173 -11.33 -12.67 12.10
CA THR A 173 -12.74 -12.40 11.80
C THR A 173 -12.99 -10.96 11.37
N ASP A 174 -12.01 -10.07 11.58
CA ASP A 174 -12.15 -8.63 11.39
C ASP A 174 -11.43 -8.14 10.13
N SER A 175 -10.83 -9.05 9.36
CA SER A 175 -10.07 -8.77 8.13
C SER A 175 -8.90 -7.79 8.34
N LEU A 176 -8.25 -7.87 9.50
CA LEU A 176 -7.11 -7.04 9.86
C LEU A 176 -5.77 -7.65 9.45
N CYS A 177 -5.75 -8.97 9.23
CA CYS A 177 -4.57 -9.74 8.90
C CYS A 177 -4.59 -10.22 7.45
N SER A 178 -3.44 -10.20 6.80
CA SER A 178 -3.27 -10.85 5.51
C SER A 178 -3.46 -12.37 5.63
N GLY A 179 -3.94 -13.02 4.57
CA GLY A 179 -4.23 -14.44 4.59
C GLY A 179 -5.38 -14.87 5.53
N GLY A 180 -6.02 -13.93 6.26
CA GLY A 180 -7.14 -14.19 7.15
C GLY A 180 -6.80 -15.01 8.39
N LYS A 181 -5.51 -15.10 8.76
CA LYS A 181 -5.02 -15.80 9.95
C LYS A 181 -3.90 -15.02 10.63
N TYR A 182 -3.60 -15.38 11.86
CA TYR A 182 -2.47 -14.82 12.60
C TYR A 182 -1.98 -15.78 13.67
N VAL A 183 -0.72 -15.64 14.05
CA VAL A 183 -0.15 -16.36 15.17
C VAL A 183 -0.37 -15.53 16.44
N ALA A 184 -1.10 -16.09 17.39
CA ALA A 184 -1.50 -15.38 18.62
C ALA A 184 -0.64 -15.75 19.82
N SER A 185 -0.64 -14.87 20.83
CA SER A 185 -0.03 -15.14 22.15
C SER A 185 1.48 -15.42 22.09
N ILE A 186 2.19 -14.68 21.24
CA ILE A 186 3.65 -14.72 21.19
C ILE A 186 4.16 -13.80 22.30
N GLY A 187 4.73 -14.37 23.34
CA GLY A 187 5.28 -13.64 24.48
C GLY A 187 6.18 -14.53 25.34
N ASN A 188 6.73 -14.00 26.42
CA ASN A 188 7.53 -14.75 27.37
C ASN A 188 8.72 -15.51 26.75
N GLY A 189 9.45 -14.86 25.85
CA GLY A 189 10.63 -15.46 25.21
C GLY A 189 10.33 -16.46 24.08
N ARG A 190 9.07 -16.56 23.64
CA ARG A 190 8.70 -17.38 22.49
C ARG A 190 9.07 -16.65 21.20
N SER A 191 9.42 -17.40 20.15
CA SER A 191 9.78 -16.89 18.84
C SER A 191 9.13 -17.70 17.73
N ILE A 192 8.81 -17.05 16.62
CA ILE A 192 8.47 -17.73 15.38
C ILE A 192 9.75 -17.75 14.54
N THR A 193 10.01 -18.86 13.90
CA THR A 193 11.09 -18.96 12.92
C THR A 193 10.49 -19.07 11.53
N PHE A 194 10.75 -18.07 10.69
CA PHE A 194 10.45 -18.10 9.28
C PHE A 194 11.55 -18.92 8.59
N ASN A 195 11.19 -20.08 8.08
CA ASN A 195 12.10 -20.93 7.35
C ASN A 195 12.07 -20.57 5.86
N ASP A 196 13.19 -20.81 5.17
CA ASP A 196 13.29 -20.61 3.72
C ASP A 196 13.00 -19.18 3.22
N VAL A 197 13.31 -18.18 4.02
CA VAL A 197 13.26 -16.78 3.55
C VAL A 197 14.29 -16.60 2.45
N LYS A 198 13.82 -16.25 1.25
CA LYS A 198 14.66 -16.08 0.04
C LYS A 198 14.55 -14.67 -0.49
N VAL A 199 15.69 -14.10 -0.84
CA VAL A 199 15.77 -12.83 -1.55
C VAL A 199 16.27 -13.08 -2.98
N PRO A 200 15.77 -12.36 -4.00
CA PRO A 200 16.12 -12.61 -5.40
C PRO A 200 17.57 -12.31 -5.72
N GLU A 201 18.17 -11.35 -5.02
CA GLU A 201 19.55 -10.92 -5.23
C GLU A 201 20.16 -10.41 -3.93
N SER A 202 21.49 -10.27 -3.89
CA SER A 202 22.18 -9.70 -2.73
C SER A 202 21.94 -8.19 -2.66
N GLY A 203 21.56 -7.68 -1.48
CA GLY A 203 21.25 -6.27 -1.31
C GLY A 203 20.77 -5.96 0.10
N THR A 204 20.43 -4.69 0.31
CA THR A 204 19.80 -4.22 1.54
C THR A 204 18.27 -4.22 1.34
N TYR A 205 17.57 -4.83 2.27
CA TYR A 205 16.11 -4.95 2.27
C TYR A 205 15.54 -4.30 3.52
N ALA A 206 14.44 -3.58 3.36
CA ALA A 206 13.63 -3.15 4.48
C ALA A 206 12.69 -4.29 4.89
N MET A 207 12.59 -4.55 6.18
CA MET A 207 11.68 -5.54 6.73
C MET A 207 10.59 -4.83 7.54
N THR A 208 9.35 -5.07 7.19
CA THR A 208 8.19 -4.61 7.94
C THR A 208 7.53 -5.81 8.62
N VAL A 209 7.30 -5.71 9.91
CA VAL A 209 6.60 -6.73 10.68
C VAL A 209 5.23 -6.17 11.10
N TYR A 210 4.17 -6.81 10.65
CA TYR A 210 2.81 -6.49 11.05
C TYR A 210 2.43 -7.30 12.29
N TYR A 211 2.04 -6.61 13.36
CA TYR A 211 1.63 -7.26 14.60
C TYR A 211 0.51 -6.49 15.28
N MET A 212 -0.25 -7.17 16.11
CA MET A 212 -1.28 -6.60 16.97
C MET A 212 -0.89 -6.80 18.45
N SER A 213 -1.05 -5.74 19.25
CA SER A 213 -0.79 -5.80 20.69
C SER A 213 -1.67 -4.78 21.40
N ASP A 214 -2.26 -5.18 22.52
CA ASP A 214 -3.06 -4.31 23.40
C ASP A 214 -2.20 -3.36 24.24
N SER A 215 -0.89 -3.58 24.28
CA SER A 215 0.05 -2.77 25.04
C SER A 215 1.39 -2.67 24.32
N PRO A 216 2.20 -1.64 24.60
CA PRO A 216 3.54 -1.51 24.03
C PRO A 216 4.37 -2.79 24.31
N CYS A 217 4.95 -3.34 23.26
CA CYS A 217 5.80 -4.52 23.35
C CYS A 217 7.07 -4.31 22.52
N THR A 218 8.12 -5.06 22.86
CA THR A 218 9.38 -5.08 22.13
C THR A 218 9.53 -6.43 21.44
N ALA A 219 9.76 -6.41 20.15
CA ALA A 219 10.09 -7.58 19.34
C ALA A 219 11.58 -7.54 18.98
N TYR A 220 12.22 -8.70 18.98
CA TYR A 220 13.60 -8.87 18.55
C TYR A 220 13.62 -9.75 17.31
N VAL A 221 14.39 -9.32 16.31
CA VAL A 221 14.60 -10.08 15.08
C VAL A 221 16.01 -10.69 15.13
N LYS A 222 16.10 -11.95 14.72
CA LYS A 222 17.39 -12.65 14.56
C LYS A 222 17.47 -13.21 13.16
N MET A 223 18.58 -12.98 12.49
CA MET A 223 18.87 -13.59 11.20
C MET A 223 19.90 -14.70 11.36
N ASN A 224 19.57 -15.90 10.88
CA ASN A 224 20.44 -17.09 10.96
C ASN A 224 21.01 -17.34 12.35
N GLY A 225 20.22 -17.06 13.39
CA GLY A 225 20.61 -17.25 14.79
C GLY A 225 21.45 -16.13 15.40
N ASN A 226 21.86 -15.14 14.64
CA ASN A 226 22.58 -13.97 15.12
C ASN A 226 21.61 -12.83 15.45
N MET A 227 21.83 -12.17 16.57
CA MET A 227 21.18 -10.88 16.87
C MET A 227 22.05 -9.79 16.26
N ASP A 228 21.51 -9.07 15.27
CA ASP A 228 22.08 -7.78 14.89
C ASP A 228 21.65 -6.77 15.96
N SER A 229 22.65 -6.09 16.50
CA SER A 229 22.54 -5.08 17.54
C SER A 229 22.15 -3.73 16.96
#